data_41a7f9b40f33d2e29f48d96e8c72e342
#
_entry.id   41a7f9b40f33d2e29f48d96e8c72e342
#
_cell.length_a   1.000
_cell.length_b   1.000
_cell.length_c   1.000
_cell.angle_alpha   90.00
_cell.angle_beta   90.00
_cell.angle_gamma   90.00
#
_symmetry.space_group_name_H-M   'P 1'
#
loop_
_entity.id
_entity.type
_entity.pdbx_description
1 polymer ?
#
loop_
_entity_poly.entity_id
_entity_poly.type
_entity_poly.pdbx_seq_one_letter_code
_entity_poly.pdbx_strand_id
1 'polypeptide(L)'
;MYEKEAEQLQTIIDDSERIVFFGGAGVSTESDIPDFRSADGLYRQKYKYSPEQIVSHSFFVQNPEGFYEFYKEKMMFLDAKPNAAHRKIAELEAAGKLTAVITQNIDGLHQAAGGKNVLELHGSIHRNYCMKCHKFYDAAYVKHADGIPRCSCGGMLKPDVVLYEEGLDSAVINKSVKAISEADTLIIGGTSLIVYPAAGFIDYFRGKHLVVINKGATAREVGAELTIAAPIGEILGQIKVQ
;
A
#
# COMPACT_ATOMS: atom_id res chain seq x y z
N MET A 1 22.42 -5.60 12.03
CA MET A 1 22.24 -6.47 10.84
C MET A 1 21.96 -5.55 9.67
N TYR A 2 22.37 -5.85 8.45
CA TYR A 2 22.20 -5.04 7.23
C TYR A 2 22.89 -3.65 7.22
N GLU A 3 23.95 -3.44 7.97
CA GLU A 3 24.65 -2.14 8.04
C GLU A 3 25.21 -1.72 6.68
N LYS A 4 25.81 -2.65 5.95
CA LYS A 4 26.37 -2.38 4.62
C LYS A 4 25.31 -1.97 3.60
N GLU A 5 24.18 -2.66 3.59
CA GLU A 5 23.05 -2.35 2.73
C GLU A 5 22.42 -1.00 3.10
N ALA A 6 22.33 -0.70 4.38
CA ALA A 6 21.84 0.58 4.87
C ALA A 6 22.82 1.74 4.52
N GLU A 7 24.14 1.54 4.58
CA GLU A 7 25.13 2.53 4.15
C GLU A 7 25.05 2.81 2.64
N GLN A 8 24.85 1.78 1.82
CA GLN A 8 24.65 1.94 0.38
C GLN A 8 23.37 2.73 0.10
N LEU A 9 22.27 2.38 0.76
CA LEU A 9 21.01 3.11 0.64
C LEU A 9 21.13 4.56 1.12
N GLN A 10 21.87 4.81 2.22
CA GLN A 10 22.13 6.16 2.71
C GLN A 10 22.81 7.02 1.66
N THR A 11 23.85 6.47 1.01
CA THR A 11 24.57 7.17 -0.06
C THR A 11 23.64 7.57 -1.22
N ILE A 12 22.74 6.67 -1.62
CA ILE A 12 21.74 6.97 -2.66
C ILE A 12 20.77 8.06 -2.19
N ILE A 13 20.25 7.96 -0.96
CA ILE A 13 19.32 8.96 -0.41
C ILE A 13 19.99 10.33 -0.28
N ASP A 14 21.26 10.38 0.12
CA ASP A 14 22.01 11.64 0.25
C ASP A 14 22.19 12.33 -1.12
N ASP A 15 22.43 11.55 -2.18
CA ASP A 15 22.56 12.01 -3.58
C ASP A 15 21.22 12.37 -4.26
N SER A 16 20.08 12.04 -3.60
CA SER A 16 18.74 12.22 -4.16
C SER A 16 18.11 13.55 -3.74
N GLU A 17 17.34 14.16 -4.67
CA GLU A 17 16.54 15.37 -4.43
C GLU A 17 15.02 15.11 -4.54
N ARG A 18 14.61 14.13 -5.34
CA ARG A 18 13.22 13.82 -5.65
C ARG A 18 12.97 12.32 -5.56
N ILE A 19 12.90 11.83 -4.35
CA ILE A 19 12.61 10.42 -4.08
C ILE A 19 11.11 10.17 -4.23
N VAL A 20 10.74 9.09 -4.93
CA VAL A 20 9.40 8.52 -4.89
C VAL A 20 9.49 7.13 -4.24
N PHE A 21 8.61 6.88 -3.29
CA PHE A 21 8.44 5.56 -2.69
C PHE A 21 7.24 4.84 -3.29
N PHE A 22 7.43 3.62 -3.79
CA PHE A 22 6.38 2.75 -4.30
C PHE A 22 6.25 1.50 -3.42
N GLY A 23 5.15 1.38 -2.68
CA GLY A 23 4.96 0.38 -1.64
C GLY A 23 3.78 -0.57 -1.85
N GLY A 24 3.89 -1.77 -1.25
CA GLY A 24 2.82 -2.75 -1.17
C GLY A 24 2.68 -3.35 0.24
N ALA A 25 1.92 -4.45 0.36
CA ALA A 25 1.52 -5.03 1.64
C ALA A 25 2.70 -5.43 2.56
N GLY A 26 3.86 -5.77 1.99
CA GLY A 26 5.07 -6.07 2.75
C GLY A 26 5.61 -4.90 3.58
N VAL A 27 5.21 -3.64 3.28
CA VAL A 27 5.56 -2.47 4.11
C VAL A 27 4.87 -2.54 5.48
N SER A 28 3.67 -3.12 5.54
CA SER A 28 2.86 -3.16 6.75
C SER A 28 2.98 -4.45 7.55
N THR A 29 3.80 -5.42 7.11
CA THR A 29 4.01 -6.69 7.86
C THR A 29 4.66 -6.47 9.22
N GLU A 30 5.51 -5.43 9.37
CA GLU A 30 6.10 -5.02 10.65
C GLU A 30 5.15 -4.12 11.48
N SER A 31 3.88 -4.02 11.07
CA SER A 31 2.76 -3.40 11.79
C SER A 31 1.67 -4.43 12.10
N ASP A 32 1.99 -5.73 12.08
CA ASP A 32 1.10 -6.86 12.32
C ASP A 32 -0.06 -6.97 11.31
N ILE A 33 0.09 -6.38 10.11
CA ILE A 33 -0.84 -6.59 9.00
C ILE A 33 -0.25 -7.66 8.08
N PRO A 34 -0.87 -8.84 7.92
CA PRO A 34 -0.38 -9.88 7.04
C PRO A 34 -0.41 -9.39 5.59
N ASP A 35 0.60 -9.75 4.82
CA ASP A 35 0.54 -9.56 3.38
C ASP A 35 -0.36 -10.63 2.70
N PHE A 36 -0.52 -10.54 1.38
CA PHE A 36 -1.40 -11.45 0.66
C PHE A 36 -0.74 -12.77 0.26
N ARG A 37 0.59 -12.81 0.04
CA ARG A 37 1.26 -13.85 -0.74
C ARG A 37 2.43 -14.55 -0.06
N SER A 38 2.95 -14.04 1.03
CA SER A 38 3.99 -14.71 1.81
C SER A 38 3.53 -16.07 2.33
N ALA A 39 4.43 -16.83 2.94
CA ALA A 39 4.10 -18.15 3.50
C ALA A 39 2.92 -18.10 4.49
N ASP A 40 2.82 -17.00 5.25
CA ASP A 40 1.77 -16.74 6.23
C ASP A 40 0.69 -15.78 5.70
N GLY A 41 0.75 -15.41 4.42
CA GLY A 41 -0.14 -14.45 3.78
C GLY A 41 -1.57 -14.95 3.61
N LEU A 42 -2.48 -14.01 3.38
CA LEU A 42 -3.92 -14.30 3.31
C LEU A 42 -4.27 -15.35 2.25
N TYR A 43 -3.55 -15.38 1.12
CA TYR A 43 -3.81 -16.33 0.03
C TYR A 43 -3.37 -17.77 0.31
N ARG A 44 -2.63 -18.02 1.38
CA ARG A 44 -2.24 -19.37 1.81
C ARG A 44 -3.21 -20.01 2.79
N GLN A 45 -4.15 -19.25 3.33
CA GLN A 45 -5.17 -19.75 4.26
C GLN A 45 -6.27 -20.50 3.48
N LYS A 46 -6.89 -21.48 4.13
CA LYS A 46 -7.98 -22.27 3.51
C LYS A 46 -9.30 -21.51 3.65
N TYR A 47 -9.83 -21.04 2.54
CA TYR A 47 -11.15 -20.44 2.44
C TYR A 47 -12.04 -21.25 1.49
N LYS A 48 -13.37 -21.07 1.60
CA LYS A 48 -14.33 -21.67 0.65
C LYS A 48 -14.16 -21.10 -0.77
N TYR A 49 -13.79 -19.83 -0.87
CA TYR A 49 -13.46 -19.10 -2.11
C TYR A 49 -12.07 -18.52 -1.99
N SER A 50 -11.34 -18.32 -3.09
CA SER A 50 -10.04 -17.65 -2.99
C SER A 50 -10.20 -16.20 -2.50
N PRO A 51 -9.23 -15.64 -1.76
CA PRO A 51 -9.30 -14.24 -1.36
C PRO A 51 -9.51 -13.28 -2.53
N GLU A 52 -8.89 -13.53 -3.69
CA GLU A 52 -9.11 -12.72 -4.90
C GLU A 52 -10.57 -12.74 -5.35
N GLN A 53 -11.23 -13.90 -5.27
CA GLN A 53 -12.66 -13.99 -5.55
C GLN A 53 -13.49 -13.21 -4.55
N ILE A 54 -13.19 -13.35 -3.24
CA ILE A 54 -13.96 -12.68 -2.18
C ILE A 54 -13.85 -11.15 -2.30
N VAL A 55 -12.67 -10.63 -2.66
CA VAL A 55 -12.45 -9.18 -2.81
C VAL A 55 -12.63 -8.71 -4.26
N SER A 56 -13.51 -9.37 -5.03
CA SER A 56 -13.92 -8.93 -6.36
C SER A 56 -15.24 -8.15 -6.34
N HIS A 57 -15.46 -7.31 -7.34
CA HIS A 57 -16.72 -6.59 -7.52
C HIS A 57 -17.90 -7.55 -7.66
N SER A 58 -17.75 -8.58 -8.48
CA SER A 58 -18.80 -9.59 -8.69
C SER A 58 -19.20 -10.28 -7.40
N PHE A 59 -18.24 -10.66 -6.56
CA PHE A 59 -18.54 -11.30 -5.28
C PHE A 59 -19.20 -10.32 -4.29
N PHE A 60 -18.72 -9.07 -4.22
CA PHE A 60 -19.32 -8.02 -3.39
C PHE A 60 -20.81 -7.81 -3.73
N VAL A 61 -21.17 -7.87 -5.01
CA VAL A 61 -22.56 -7.70 -5.46
C VAL A 61 -23.40 -8.96 -5.19
N GLN A 62 -22.84 -10.14 -5.45
CA GLN A 62 -23.60 -11.41 -5.38
C GLN A 62 -23.70 -11.97 -3.96
N ASN A 63 -22.68 -11.74 -3.15
CA ASN A 63 -22.60 -12.24 -1.76
C ASN A 63 -22.00 -11.19 -0.81
N PRO A 64 -22.71 -10.06 -0.60
CA PRO A 64 -22.19 -8.99 0.25
C PRO A 64 -21.98 -9.42 1.72
N GLU A 65 -22.73 -10.41 2.20
CA GLU A 65 -22.58 -10.97 3.56
C GLU A 65 -21.20 -11.63 3.70
N GLY A 66 -20.85 -12.55 2.81
CA GLY A 66 -19.54 -13.22 2.81
C GLY A 66 -18.38 -12.26 2.53
N PHE A 67 -18.60 -11.21 1.71
CA PHE A 67 -17.63 -10.16 1.52
C PHE A 67 -17.35 -9.42 2.82
N TYR A 68 -18.37 -8.95 3.54
CA TYR A 68 -18.18 -8.16 4.76
C TYR A 68 -17.66 -8.99 5.93
N GLU A 69 -18.00 -10.27 6.03
CA GLU A 69 -17.39 -11.19 6.98
C GLU A 69 -15.88 -11.24 6.82
N PHE A 70 -15.42 -11.52 5.59
CA PHE A 70 -13.99 -11.56 5.26
C PHE A 70 -13.33 -10.19 5.41
N TYR A 71 -13.94 -9.14 4.86
CA TYR A 71 -13.38 -7.79 4.84
C TYR A 71 -13.13 -7.25 6.24
N LYS A 72 -14.11 -7.39 7.14
CA LYS A 72 -13.99 -6.95 8.53
C LYS A 72 -12.94 -7.74 9.30
N GLU A 73 -12.88 -9.05 9.10
CA GLU A 73 -11.96 -9.91 9.83
C GLU A 73 -10.52 -9.80 9.31
N LYS A 74 -10.34 -9.80 7.98
CA LYS A 74 -9.05 -10.02 7.34
C LYS A 74 -8.42 -8.78 6.70
N MET A 75 -9.17 -7.68 6.54
CA MET A 75 -8.66 -6.48 5.88
C MET A 75 -8.71 -5.22 6.75
N MET A 76 -9.55 -5.20 7.80
CA MET A 76 -9.71 -4.02 8.65
C MET A 76 -8.90 -4.13 9.96
N PHE A 77 -7.63 -3.73 9.92
CA PHE A 77 -6.71 -3.70 11.05
C PHE A 77 -6.64 -2.28 11.65
N LEU A 78 -7.71 -1.84 12.33
CA LEU A 78 -7.85 -0.46 12.79
C LEU A 78 -6.91 -0.08 13.93
N ASP A 79 -6.37 -1.06 14.66
CA ASP A 79 -5.45 -0.85 15.78
C ASP A 79 -3.98 -0.86 15.37
N ALA A 80 -3.68 -1.20 14.11
CA ALA A 80 -2.33 -1.23 13.59
C ALA A 80 -1.67 0.15 13.69
N LYS A 81 -0.36 0.16 13.97
CA LYS A 81 0.41 1.39 14.12
C LYS A 81 1.51 1.46 13.06
N PRO A 82 1.88 2.68 12.59
CA PRO A 82 3.02 2.84 11.71
C PRO A 82 4.30 2.22 12.28
N ASN A 83 5.00 1.46 11.47
CA ASN A 83 6.31 0.89 11.82
C ASN A 83 7.46 1.85 11.43
N ALA A 84 8.71 1.39 11.57
CA ALA A 84 9.90 2.18 11.28
C ALA A 84 9.96 2.66 9.81
N ALA A 85 9.50 1.84 8.86
CA ALA A 85 9.46 2.22 7.45
C ALA A 85 8.52 3.41 7.21
N HIS A 86 7.28 3.33 7.70
CA HIS A 86 6.30 4.40 7.56
C HIS A 86 6.81 5.73 8.15
N ARG A 87 7.40 5.66 9.34
CA ARG A 87 7.96 6.86 10.02
C ARG A 87 9.11 7.46 9.24
N LYS A 88 10.04 6.63 8.75
CA LYS A 88 11.19 7.12 7.97
C LYS A 88 10.77 7.74 6.64
N ILE A 89 9.80 7.15 5.95
CA ILE A 89 9.24 7.70 4.72
C ILE A 89 8.61 9.08 4.97
N ALA A 90 7.85 9.23 6.06
CA ALA A 90 7.28 10.52 6.44
C ALA A 90 8.36 11.54 6.86
N GLU A 91 9.44 11.11 7.49
CA GLU A 91 10.59 11.95 7.86
C GLU A 91 11.32 12.46 6.60
N LEU A 92 11.55 11.61 5.60
CA LEU A 92 12.13 11.99 4.30
C LEU A 92 11.24 12.99 3.55
N GLU A 93 9.91 12.82 3.61
CA GLU A 93 8.97 13.77 3.03
C GLU A 93 9.03 15.12 3.76
N ALA A 94 9.05 15.11 5.09
CA ALA A 94 9.16 16.33 5.90
C ALA A 94 10.45 17.10 5.65
N ALA A 95 11.54 16.41 5.36
CA ALA A 95 12.84 17.00 4.97
C ALA A 95 12.88 17.48 3.51
N GLY A 96 11.82 17.28 2.73
CA GLY A 96 11.75 17.68 1.32
C GLY A 96 12.50 16.76 0.34
N LYS A 97 13.05 15.63 0.81
CA LYS A 97 13.75 14.63 0.00
C LYS A 97 12.78 13.71 -0.75
N LEU A 98 11.64 13.38 -0.15
CA LEU A 98 10.64 12.50 -0.74
C LEU A 98 9.44 13.31 -1.22
N THR A 99 9.09 13.15 -2.49
CA THR A 99 8.05 13.95 -3.16
C THR A 99 6.69 13.29 -3.17
N ALA A 100 6.64 11.96 -3.18
CA ALA A 100 5.38 11.22 -3.12
C ALA A 100 5.57 9.79 -2.56
N VAL A 101 4.55 9.32 -1.86
CA VAL A 101 4.33 7.91 -1.55
C VAL A 101 3.25 7.38 -2.48
N ILE A 102 3.54 6.34 -3.24
CA ILE A 102 2.57 5.62 -4.05
C ILE A 102 2.36 4.26 -3.38
N THR A 103 1.17 4.03 -2.86
CA THR A 103 0.90 2.80 -2.11
C THR A 103 -0.23 1.98 -2.69
N GLN A 104 -0.05 0.66 -2.69
CA GLN A 104 -1.08 -0.32 -2.96
C GLN A 104 -1.88 -0.66 -1.69
N ASN A 105 -1.41 -0.23 -0.52
CA ASN A 105 -2.03 -0.51 0.76
C ASN A 105 -3.26 0.38 0.99
N ILE A 106 -4.21 -0.17 1.72
CA ILE A 106 -5.48 0.48 2.07
C ILE A 106 -5.57 0.83 3.56
N ASP A 107 -4.51 0.59 4.32
CA ASP A 107 -4.46 0.64 5.79
C ASP A 107 -4.33 2.06 6.37
N GLY A 108 -3.92 3.05 5.58
CA GLY A 108 -3.74 4.43 6.01
C GLY A 108 -2.51 4.68 6.90
N LEU A 109 -1.58 3.71 7.02
CA LEU A 109 -0.44 3.83 7.93
C LEU A 109 0.59 4.87 7.48
N HIS A 110 0.71 5.15 6.19
CA HIS A 110 1.56 6.25 5.70
C HIS A 110 1.05 7.61 6.19
N GLN A 111 -0.27 7.85 6.10
CA GLN A 111 -0.89 9.08 6.62
C GLN A 111 -0.81 9.14 8.15
N ALA A 112 -1.04 8.02 8.83
CA ALA A 112 -0.91 7.92 10.29
C ALA A 112 0.53 8.19 10.79
N ALA A 113 1.55 7.94 9.95
CA ALA A 113 2.94 8.28 10.23
C ALA A 113 3.26 9.77 9.99
N GLY A 114 2.35 10.54 9.39
CA GLY A 114 2.53 11.95 9.07
C GLY A 114 2.76 12.25 7.58
N GLY A 115 2.71 11.24 6.70
CA GLY A 115 2.81 11.40 5.24
C GLY A 115 1.69 12.27 4.70
N LYS A 116 2.02 13.24 3.84
CA LYS A 116 1.08 14.24 3.30
C LYS A 116 0.71 13.95 1.85
N ASN A 117 1.69 13.60 1.01
CA ASN A 117 1.47 13.29 -0.40
C ASN A 117 1.45 11.77 -0.62
N VAL A 118 0.38 11.14 -0.16
CA VAL A 118 0.16 9.70 -0.28
C VAL A 118 -0.87 9.42 -1.37
N LEU A 119 -0.44 8.75 -2.43
CA LEU A 119 -1.25 8.33 -3.57
C LEU A 119 -1.71 6.88 -3.36
N GLU A 120 -2.96 6.71 -2.92
CA GLU A 120 -3.55 5.41 -2.60
C GLU A 120 -4.14 4.77 -3.87
N LEU A 121 -3.38 3.90 -4.54
CA LEU A 121 -3.81 3.26 -5.79
C LEU A 121 -5.07 2.40 -5.63
N HIS A 122 -5.23 1.78 -4.46
CA HIS A 122 -6.35 0.89 -4.18
C HIS A 122 -7.36 1.48 -3.17
N GLY A 123 -7.31 2.80 -2.95
CA GLY A 123 -8.21 3.46 -2.00
C GLY A 123 -7.86 3.22 -0.53
N SER A 124 -8.87 3.25 0.35
CA SER A 124 -8.67 3.17 1.80
C SER A 124 -9.83 2.55 2.55
N ILE A 125 -9.53 1.74 3.58
CA ILE A 125 -10.53 1.20 4.52
C ILE A 125 -11.20 2.32 5.35
N HIS A 126 -10.56 3.47 5.47
CA HIS A 126 -11.03 4.59 6.31
C HIS A 126 -12.17 5.38 5.67
N ARG A 127 -12.43 5.20 4.38
CA ARG A 127 -13.50 5.85 3.65
C ARG A 127 -14.52 4.84 3.15
N ASN A 128 -15.77 5.05 3.49
CA ASN A 128 -16.87 4.18 3.06
C ASN A 128 -18.06 5.04 2.66
N TYR A 129 -18.73 4.69 1.60
CA TYR A 129 -19.83 5.50 1.07
C TYR A 129 -21.10 4.68 0.85
N CYS A 130 -22.24 5.32 1.12
CA CYS A 130 -23.52 4.74 0.80
C CYS A 130 -23.72 4.66 -0.72
N MET A 131 -24.01 3.49 -1.25
CA MET A 131 -24.26 3.28 -2.68
C MET A 131 -25.51 4.01 -3.20
N LYS A 132 -26.43 4.45 -2.30
CA LYS A 132 -27.66 5.12 -2.67
C LYS A 132 -27.58 6.65 -2.58
N CYS A 133 -27.03 7.18 -1.48
CA CYS A 133 -27.04 8.63 -1.19
C CYS A 133 -25.64 9.22 -1.03
N HIS A 134 -24.59 8.44 -1.22
CA HIS A 134 -23.17 8.82 -1.15
C HIS A 134 -22.73 9.41 0.20
N LYS A 135 -23.53 9.25 1.27
CA LYS A 135 -23.13 9.67 2.61
C LYS A 135 -21.89 8.90 3.05
N PHE A 136 -20.92 9.63 3.58
CA PHE A 136 -19.66 9.09 4.13
C PHE A 136 -19.89 8.40 5.47
N TYR A 137 -19.11 7.34 5.70
CA TYR A 137 -18.98 6.61 6.94
C TYR A 137 -17.52 6.23 7.20
N ASP A 138 -17.06 6.32 8.42
CA ASP A 138 -15.72 5.92 8.82
C ASP A 138 -15.54 4.39 8.92
N ALA A 139 -14.29 3.97 9.10
CA ALA A 139 -13.97 2.56 9.23
C ALA A 139 -14.57 1.93 10.50
N ALA A 140 -14.63 2.67 11.60
CA ALA A 140 -15.17 2.15 12.86
C ALA A 140 -16.65 1.78 12.72
N TYR A 141 -17.44 2.62 12.04
CA TYR A 141 -18.84 2.31 11.74
C TYR A 141 -18.99 0.99 10.97
N VAL A 142 -18.18 0.78 9.94
CA VAL A 142 -18.23 -0.44 9.12
C VAL A 142 -17.74 -1.65 9.92
N LYS A 143 -16.66 -1.53 10.70
CA LYS A 143 -16.07 -2.61 11.50
C LYS A 143 -17.07 -3.16 12.52
N HIS A 144 -17.82 -2.27 13.21
CA HIS A 144 -18.72 -2.64 14.29
C HIS A 144 -20.17 -2.89 13.85
N ALA A 145 -20.51 -2.68 12.57
CA ALA A 145 -21.86 -2.98 12.08
C ALA A 145 -22.14 -4.50 12.10
N ASP A 146 -23.33 -4.89 12.51
CA ASP A 146 -23.77 -6.28 12.39
C ASP A 146 -24.06 -6.62 10.93
N GLY A 147 -23.50 -7.74 10.45
CA GLY A 147 -23.66 -8.20 9.06
C GLY A 147 -23.23 -7.15 8.03
N ILE A 148 -24.10 -6.83 7.08
CA ILE A 148 -23.84 -5.86 6.00
C ILE A 148 -24.03 -4.43 6.51
N PRO A 149 -22.99 -3.54 6.47
CA PRO A 149 -23.13 -2.15 6.90
C PRO A 149 -24.14 -1.38 6.03
N ARG A 150 -25.06 -0.66 6.68
CA ARG A 150 -26.12 0.10 6.01
C ARG A 150 -26.16 1.55 6.46
N CYS A 151 -26.49 2.41 5.50
CA CYS A 151 -26.76 3.81 5.72
C CYS A 151 -28.13 4.02 6.38
N SER A 152 -28.31 5.15 7.04
CA SER A 152 -29.62 5.59 7.57
C SER A 152 -30.74 5.69 6.50
N CYS A 153 -30.37 5.81 5.21
CA CYS A 153 -31.33 5.77 4.08
C CYS A 153 -31.67 4.33 3.61
N GLY A 154 -31.17 3.31 4.30
CA GLY A 154 -31.33 1.87 3.94
C GLY A 154 -30.37 1.37 2.87
N GLY A 155 -29.56 2.23 2.24
CA GLY A 155 -28.57 1.84 1.24
C GLY A 155 -27.41 1.06 1.87
N MET A 156 -26.86 0.09 1.15
CA MET A 156 -25.64 -0.62 1.53
C MET A 156 -24.44 0.33 1.42
N LEU A 157 -23.46 0.19 2.29
CA LEU A 157 -22.18 0.90 2.17
C LEU A 157 -21.27 0.13 1.23
N LYS A 158 -20.41 0.83 0.50
CA LYS A 158 -19.24 0.26 -0.19
C LYS A 158 -17.99 0.94 0.35
N PRO A 159 -16.96 0.16 0.73
CA PRO A 159 -15.68 0.75 1.07
C PRO A 159 -15.06 1.42 -0.18
N ASP A 160 -14.37 2.53 0.03
CA ASP A 160 -13.56 3.20 -0.99
C ASP A 160 -12.26 2.42 -1.22
N VAL A 161 -12.42 1.15 -1.52
CA VAL A 161 -11.36 0.21 -1.85
C VAL A 161 -11.64 -0.31 -3.25
N VAL A 162 -10.60 -0.29 -4.10
CA VAL A 162 -10.66 -0.84 -5.45
C VAL A 162 -10.63 -2.36 -5.36
N LEU A 163 -11.75 -2.99 -5.69
CA LEU A 163 -11.87 -4.44 -5.75
C LEU A 163 -11.31 -4.98 -7.07
N TYR A 164 -10.96 -6.27 -7.12
CA TYR A 164 -10.71 -6.91 -8.40
C TYR A 164 -11.90 -6.67 -9.34
N GLU A 165 -11.66 -6.56 -10.64
CA GLU A 165 -12.62 -6.18 -11.69
C GLU A 165 -12.98 -4.67 -11.72
N GLU A 166 -12.55 -3.87 -10.75
CA GLU A 166 -12.73 -2.42 -10.76
C GLU A 166 -11.51 -1.70 -11.32
N GLY A 167 -11.72 -0.56 -11.96
CA GLY A 167 -10.64 0.31 -12.44
C GLY A 167 -10.05 1.18 -11.32
N LEU A 168 -8.76 1.49 -11.42
CA LEU A 168 -8.13 2.48 -10.56
C LEU A 168 -8.62 3.89 -10.90
N ASP A 169 -8.58 4.79 -9.93
CA ASP A 169 -8.88 6.22 -10.15
C ASP A 169 -7.86 6.85 -11.12
N SER A 170 -8.35 7.42 -12.21
CA SER A 170 -7.51 8.01 -13.27
C SER A 170 -6.69 9.21 -12.79
N ALA A 171 -7.20 9.99 -11.82
CA ALA A 171 -6.45 11.11 -11.26
C ALA A 171 -5.28 10.61 -10.39
N VAL A 172 -5.48 9.53 -9.64
CA VAL A 172 -4.41 8.88 -8.87
C VAL A 172 -3.37 8.27 -9.80
N ILE A 173 -3.79 7.57 -10.87
CA ILE A 173 -2.88 7.03 -11.89
C ILE A 173 -2.00 8.14 -12.47
N ASN A 174 -2.61 9.22 -12.96
CA ASN A 174 -1.89 10.32 -13.61
C ASN A 174 -0.89 10.99 -12.65
N LYS A 175 -1.27 11.21 -11.39
CA LYS A 175 -0.36 11.75 -10.38
C LYS A 175 0.79 10.80 -10.08
N SER A 176 0.52 9.50 -9.99
CA SER A 176 1.54 8.47 -9.71
C SER A 176 2.56 8.36 -10.85
N VAL A 177 2.07 8.27 -12.10
CA VAL A 177 2.94 8.21 -13.28
C VAL A 177 3.78 9.47 -13.40
N LYS A 178 3.18 10.65 -13.18
CA LYS A 178 3.90 11.92 -13.18
C LYS A 178 4.99 11.93 -12.11
N ALA A 179 4.67 11.59 -10.86
CA ALA A 179 5.64 11.57 -9.77
C ALA A 179 6.82 10.64 -10.08
N ILE A 180 6.54 9.42 -10.57
CA ILE A 180 7.58 8.45 -10.95
C ILE A 180 8.46 8.98 -12.09
N SER A 181 7.87 9.60 -13.12
CA SER A 181 8.62 10.11 -14.28
C SER A 181 9.52 11.31 -13.96
N GLU A 182 9.17 12.09 -12.93
CA GLU A 182 9.92 13.26 -12.47
C GLU A 182 10.93 12.93 -11.36
N ALA A 183 10.91 11.72 -10.81
CA ALA A 183 11.80 11.28 -9.74
C ALA A 183 13.24 11.06 -10.26
N ASP A 184 14.24 11.43 -9.47
CA ASP A 184 15.63 11.01 -9.65
C ASP A 184 15.91 9.65 -8.99
N THR A 185 15.14 9.31 -7.96
CA THR A 185 15.25 8.07 -7.22
C THR A 185 13.88 7.43 -7.03
N LEU A 186 13.75 6.14 -7.38
CA LEU A 186 12.57 5.32 -7.10
C LEU A 186 12.95 4.21 -6.12
N ILE A 187 12.35 4.23 -4.94
CA ILE A 187 12.47 3.17 -3.95
C ILE A 187 11.21 2.30 -3.99
N ILE A 188 11.38 1.05 -4.37
CA ILE A 188 10.31 0.05 -4.39
C ILE A 188 10.43 -0.82 -3.13
N GLY A 189 9.36 -0.90 -2.33
CA GLY A 189 9.40 -1.63 -1.07
C GLY A 189 8.18 -2.49 -0.78
N GLY A 190 8.40 -3.68 -0.22
CA GLY A 190 7.33 -4.53 0.29
C GLY A 190 6.28 -4.95 -0.74
N THR A 191 6.66 -5.12 -1.99
CA THR A 191 5.73 -5.52 -3.06
C THR A 191 6.32 -6.59 -3.98
N SER A 192 5.49 -7.54 -4.41
CA SER A 192 5.87 -8.55 -5.40
C SER A 192 5.85 -8.02 -6.85
N LEU A 193 5.27 -6.83 -7.09
CA LEU A 193 5.11 -6.20 -8.42
C LEU A 193 4.41 -7.07 -9.46
N ILE A 194 3.39 -7.82 -9.05
CA ILE A 194 2.61 -8.70 -9.95
C ILE A 194 1.15 -8.26 -10.12
N VAL A 195 0.70 -7.24 -9.39
CA VAL A 195 -0.67 -6.71 -9.50
C VAL A 195 -0.69 -5.57 -10.50
N TYR A 196 -1.32 -5.82 -11.64
CA TYR A 196 -1.53 -4.81 -12.69
C TYR A 196 -2.86 -4.09 -12.51
N PRO A 197 -2.97 -2.79 -12.91
CA PRO A 197 -1.96 -2.02 -13.66
C PRO A 197 -0.85 -1.40 -12.79
N ALA A 198 -0.95 -1.42 -11.46
CA ALA A 198 -0.03 -0.74 -10.54
C ALA A 198 1.44 -1.13 -10.78
N ALA A 199 1.74 -2.42 -10.99
CA ALA A 199 3.09 -2.91 -11.24
C ALA A 199 3.72 -2.31 -12.51
N GLY A 200 2.92 -1.89 -13.50
CA GLY A 200 3.40 -1.27 -14.73
C GLY A 200 3.82 0.21 -14.58
N PHE A 201 3.44 0.88 -13.48
CA PHE A 201 3.76 2.30 -13.32
C PHE A 201 5.26 2.56 -13.15
N ILE A 202 6.00 1.60 -12.59
CA ILE A 202 7.46 1.71 -12.46
C ILE A 202 8.19 1.79 -13.80
N ASP A 203 7.56 1.36 -14.89
CA ASP A 203 8.12 1.44 -16.24
C ASP A 203 8.23 2.90 -16.76
N TYR A 204 7.59 3.85 -16.08
CA TYR A 204 7.72 5.27 -16.39
C TYR A 204 8.93 5.92 -15.70
N PHE A 205 9.62 5.23 -14.80
CA PHE A 205 10.82 5.76 -14.17
C PHE A 205 11.96 5.97 -15.17
N ARG A 206 12.61 7.14 -15.10
CA ARG A 206 13.74 7.55 -15.96
C ARG A 206 14.88 8.18 -15.16
N GLY A 207 14.78 8.12 -13.84
CA GLY A 207 15.76 8.71 -12.93
C GLY A 207 17.05 7.90 -12.83
N LYS A 208 17.89 8.33 -11.89
CA LYS A 208 19.25 7.81 -11.73
C LYS A 208 19.27 6.53 -10.90
N HIS A 209 18.53 6.50 -9.78
CA HIS A 209 18.64 5.44 -8.78
C HIS A 209 17.35 4.63 -8.68
N LEU A 210 17.43 3.35 -9.00
CA LEU A 210 16.36 2.38 -8.76
C LEU A 210 16.77 1.43 -7.62
N VAL A 211 16.01 1.47 -6.52
CA VAL A 211 16.25 0.66 -5.33
C VAL A 211 15.07 -0.28 -5.10
N VAL A 212 15.36 -1.54 -4.78
CA VAL A 212 14.34 -2.54 -4.39
C VAL A 212 14.64 -3.05 -2.99
N ILE A 213 13.68 -2.95 -2.07
CA ILE A 213 13.77 -3.47 -0.70
C ILE A 213 12.60 -4.42 -0.47
N ASN A 214 12.88 -5.73 -0.45
CA ASN A 214 11.83 -6.73 -0.27
C ASN A 214 12.38 -8.02 0.33
N LYS A 215 11.61 -8.69 1.20
CA LYS A 215 12.04 -9.98 1.80
C LYS A 215 12.21 -11.11 0.79
N GLY A 216 11.38 -11.14 -0.23
CA GLY A 216 11.40 -12.15 -1.29
C GLY A 216 11.76 -11.54 -2.63
N ALA A 217 12.09 -12.39 -3.62
CA ALA A 217 12.35 -11.96 -4.98
C ALA A 217 11.16 -11.20 -5.58
N THR A 218 11.44 -10.15 -6.35
CA THR A 218 10.44 -9.40 -7.08
C THR A 218 10.58 -9.57 -8.58
N ALA A 219 9.52 -9.32 -9.34
CA ALA A 219 9.57 -9.43 -10.80
C ALA A 219 10.48 -8.38 -11.47
N ARG A 220 11.02 -7.41 -10.73
CA ARG A 220 11.72 -6.22 -11.25
C ARG A 220 13.07 -5.94 -10.57
N GLU A 221 13.75 -6.97 -10.09
CA GLU A 221 15.13 -6.82 -9.60
C GLU A 221 16.13 -6.54 -10.73
N VAL A 222 15.77 -6.93 -11.96
CA VAL A 222 16.60 -6.69 -13.14
C VAL A 222 16.59 -5.21 -13.47
N GLY A 223 17.76 -4.58 -13.36
CA GLY A 223 17.95 -3.14 -13.62
C GLY A 223 17.93 -2.27 -12.35
N ALA A 224 17.70 -2.82 -11.18
CA ALA A 224 17.90 -2.10 -9.92
C ALA A 224 19.40 -1.91 -9.64
N GLU A 225 19.77 -0.70 -9.23
CA GLU A 225 21.15 -0.38 -8.78
C GLU A 225 21.43 -1.05 -7.43
N LEU A 226 20.44 -1.11 -6.57
CA LEU A 226 20.53 -1.70 -5.25
C LEU A 226 19.31 -2.57 -4.97
N THR A 227 19.54 -3.84 -4.65
CA THR A 227 18.49 -4.76 -4.20
C THR A 227 18.85 -5.25 -2.79
N ILE A 228 17.91 -5.08 -1.86
CA ILE A 228 18.07 -5.44 -0.45
C ILE A 228 17.02 -6.49 -0.08
N ALA A 229 17.48 -7.71 0.24
CA ALA A 229 16.62 -8.82 0.69
C ALA A 229 16.44 -8.76 2.22
N ALA A 230 15.60 -7.85 2.72
CA ALA A 230 15.40 -7.61 4.15
C ALA A 230 14.00 -7.07 4.48
N PRO A 231 13.59 -7.11 5.77
CA PRO A 231 12.46 -6.35 6.26
C PRO A 231 12.68 -4.86 6.04
N ILE A 232 11.70 -4.18 5.45
CA ILE A 232 11.87 -2.79 5.01
C ILE A 232 12.04 -1.81 6.19
N GLY A 233 11.38 -2.07 7.32
CA GLY A 233 11.51 -1.23 8.51
C GLY A 233 12.90 -1.36 9.17
N GLU A 234 13.51 -2.55 9.12
CA GLU A 234 14.87 -2.74 9.60
C GLU A 234 15.91 -1.96 8.78
N ILE A 235 15.68 -1.82 7.47
CA ILE A 235 16.56 -1.06 6.58
C ILE A 235 16.31 0.43 6.74
N LEU A 236 15.07 0.88 6.49
CA LEU A 236 14.75 2.30 6.53
C LEU A 236 14.94 2.92 7.92
N GLY A 237 14.73 2.14 8.99
CA GLY A 237 14.97 2.58 10.36
C GLY A 237 16.42 3.00 10.66
N GLN A 238 17.40 2.54 9.89
CA GLN A 238 18.83 2.88 10.03
C GLN A 238 19.21 4.17 9.28
N ILE A 239 18.37 4.63 8.34
CA ILE A 239 18.65 5.83 7.52
C ILE A 239 18.58 7.09 8.38
N LYS A 240 19.51 7.98 8.16
CA LYS A 240 19.56 9.31 8.79
C LYS A 240 19.06 10.35 7.78
N VAL A 241 18.16 11.19 8.23
CA VAL A 241 17.67 12.33 7.44
C VAL A 241 18.39 13.58 7.94
N GLN A 242 19.07 14.25 7.03
CA GLN A 242 19.82 15.49 7.32
C GLN A 242 19.00 16.70 6.88
#